data_5f53ce881cc11ff5cdfe159d3d571e81
#
_entry.id   5f53ce881cc11ff5cdfe159d3d571e81
#
_cell.length_a   1.000
_cell.length_b   1.000
_cell.length_c   1.000
_cell.angle_alpha   90.00
_cell.angle_beta   90.00
_cell.angle_gamma   90.00
#
_symmetry.space_group_name_H-M   'P 1'
#
loop_
_entity.id
_entity.type
_entity.pdbx_description
1 polymer ?
#
loop_
_entity_poly.entity_id
_entity_poly.type
_entity_poly.pdbx_seq_one_letter_code
_entity_poly.pdbx_strand_id
1 'polypeptide(L)'
;QGFGVTGLNRPVMWGFFITNFVFWIGISHAGVMLSAILRLSKAEWRRPATRAAEILTVFSLMTAMTMPLIHTGRPWRTVYWIYTLPFVPYDYARGIWPNIRTPLVWDPSAVYTYLTSSILFVLIALIPDFAVLRDRTTGISHRIYGMLAMGWQGNARQWKLQIIAGVLLSALILPVFVSVHSIVSWDFGMAVSVKSWHSTIFAPYFVVGAVHSGVSAVALVLIILRYIYGWQNYIRHEHIDALARLLIVVATGWFYFFVMEVIFGFYGREADEIAVRDLQFTVSPWNIWMMIFVGLTYFAPVAIWLSRSARRNLWIMSLACIIVNIGMWLERFLIIVPGLARKQLLTFDWYTYRPSSVEWIIIIGTFALVSMLMLTIARVAPLIPLYDIKEAEILRTEIKIGRVTVPATFRED
;
A
#
# COMPACT_ATOMS: atom_id res chain seq x y z
N GLN A 1 4.25 -28.02 -14.38
CA GLN A 1 3.72 -27.34 -15.59
C GLN A 1 4.28 -25.90 -15.73
N GLY A 2 4.70 -25.27 -14.63
CA GLY A 2 5.26 -23.92 -14.65
C GLY A 2 4.33 -22.88 -15.28
N PHE A 3 4.87 -22.01 -16.11
CA PHE A 3 4.08 -21.00 -16.81
C PHE A 3 3.19 -21.55 -17.95
N GLY A 4 3.28 -22.83 -18.28
CA GLY A 4 2.44 -23.44 -19.30
C GLY A 4 0.94 -23.44 -19.02
N VAL A 5 0.54 -23.12 -17.76
CA VAL A 5 -0.88 -22.96 -17.36
C VAL A 5 -1.34 -21.52 -17.33
N THR A 6 -0.48 -20.57 -17.66
CA THR A 6 -0.75 -19.13 -17.68
C THR A 6 -0.96 -18.62 -19.09
N GLY A 7 -1.53 -17.42 -19.24
CA GLY A 7 -1.63 -16.70 -20.50
C GLY A 7 -0.37 -15.90 -20.86
N LEU A 8 0.72 -16.06 -20.08
CA LEU A 8 1.97 -15.33 -20.30
C LEU A 8 2.61 -15.73 -21.63
N ASN A 9 3.12 -14.75 -22.34
CA ASN A 9 3.78 -14.91 -23.62
C ASN A 9 5.08 -14.11 -23.68
N ARG A 10 5.83 -14.22 -24.77
CA ARG A 10 7.17 -13.66 -24.85
C ARG A 10 7.25 -12.14 -24.76
N PRO A 11 6.36 -11.31 -25.34
CA PRO A 11 6.40 -9.87 -25.05
C PRO A 11 5.88 -9.55 -23.66
N VAL A 12 4.81 -10.23 -23.17
CA VAL A 12 4.19 -9.98 -21.87
C VAL A 12 4.55 -11.10 -20.91
N MET A 13 5.75 -11.04 -20.35
CA MET A 13 6.33 -12.12 -19.54
C MET A 13 5.78 -12.24 -18.12
N TRP A 14 5.19 -11.17 -17.57
CA TRP A 14 4.72 -11.14 -16.17
C TRP A 14 3.23 -10.83 -16.02
N GLY A 15 2.61 -10.19 -17.01
CA GLY A 15 1.17 -9.96 -17.09
C GLY A 15 0.50 -9.58 -15.77
N PHE A 16 -0.47 -10.37 -15.35
CA PHE A 16 -1.23 -10.17 -14.12
C PHE A 16 -0.39 -10.24 -12.84
N PHE A 17 0.66 -11.05 -12.81
CA PHE A 17 1.45 -11.22 -11.59
C PHE A 17 2.18 -9.96 -11.18
N ILE A 18 2.84 -9.27 -12.13
CA ILE A 18 3.52 -8.02 -11.83
C ILE A 18 2.51 -6.89 -11.60
N THR A 19 1.38 -6.88 -12.31
CA THR A 19 0.27 -5.95 -12.07
C THR A 19 -0.18 -6.03 -10.60
N ASN A 20 -0.39 -7.25 -10.11
CA ASN A 20 -0.83 -7.50 -8.75
C ASN A 20 0.26 -7.20 -7.71
N PHE A 21 1.52 -7.47 -8.03
CA PHE A 21 2.67 -7.07 -7.20
C PHE A 21 2.67 -5.56 -6.96
N VAL A 22 2.62 -4.76 -8.03
CA VAL A 22 2.63 -3.29 -7.94
C VAL A 22 1.38 -2.77 -7.23
N PHE A 23 0.23 -3.39 -7.45
CA PHE A 23 -1.00 -3.04 -6.75
C PHE A 23 -0.88 -3.22 -5.24
N TRP A 24 -0.40 -4.37 -4.76
CA TRP A 24 -0.25 -4.63 -3.32
C TRP A 24 0.84 -3.77 -2.68
N ILE A 25 1.93 -3.49 -3.38
CA ILE A 25 2.91 -2.48 -2.93
C ILE A 25 2.21 -1.11 -2.79
N GLY A 26 1.39 -0.71 -3.77
CA GLY A 26 0.62 0.54 -3.71
C GLY A 26 -0.30 0.61 -2.49
N ILE A 27 -1.09 -0.44 -2.23
CA ILE A 27 -1.96 -0.53 -1.05
C ILE A 27 -1.15 -0.38 0.25
N SER A 28 0.03 -1.00 0.32
CA SER A 28 0.86 -0.97 1.52
C SER A 28 1.35 0.43 1.92
N HIS A 29 1.46 1.33 0.97
CA HIS A 29 2.04 2.66 1.21
C HIS A 29 1.18 3.55 2.11
N ALA A 30 -0.14 3.45 1.99
CA ALA A 30 -1.02 4.39 2.65
C ALA A 30 -1.16 4.18 4.15
N GLY A 31 -1.10 2.95 4.63
CA GLY A 31 -1.38 2.67 6.03
C GLY A 31 -0.35 3.30 6.97
N VAL A 32 0.93 3.01 6.73
CA VAL A 32 2.01 3.56 7.55
C VAL A 32 2.24 5.05 7.26
N MET A 33 2.13 5.47 5.98
CA MET A 33 2.20 6.89 5.61
C MET A 33 1.14 7.71 6.34
N LEU A 34 -0.13 7.27 6.27
CA LEU A 34 -1.24 7.96 6.93
C LEU A 34 -0.99 8.05 8.43
N SER A 35 -0.58 6.96 9.07
CA SER A 35 -0.22 6.94 10.48
C SER A 35 0.91 7.90 10.80
N ALA A 36 1.99 7.90 10.01
CA ALA A 36 3.17 8.73 10.22
C ALA A 36 2.86 10.23 10.02
N ILE A 37 2.23 10.60 8.90
CA ILE A 37 1.87 12.00 8.62
C ILE A 37 0.93 12.55 9.68
N LEU A 38 -0.13 11.80 10.01
CA LEU A 38 -1.10 12.24 11.00
C LEU A 38 -0.52 12.29 12.43
N ARG A 39 0.50 11.48 12.72
CA ARG A 39 1.24 11.56 13.98
C ARG A 39 2.10 12.82 14.04
N LEU A 40 2.89 13.08 13.00
CA LEU A 40 3.76 14.25 12.92
C LEU A 40 2.98 15.58 12.87
N SER A 41 1.81 15.57 12.22
CA SER A 41 0.91 16.74 12.20
C SER A 41 0.02 16.87 13.45
N LYS A 42 0.22 16.00 14.46
CA LYS A 42 -0.56 15.98 15.72
C LYS A 42 -2.08 15.87 15.49
N ALA A 43 -2.52 15.22 14.42
CA ALA A 43 -3.94 15.08 14.05
C ALA A 43 -4.65 14.07 14.96
N GLU A 44 -5.48 14.55 15.88
CA GLU A 44 -6.16 13.73 16.92
C GLU A 44 -7.13 12.69 16.34
N TRP A 45 -7.74 12.95 15.19
CA TRP A 45 -8.68 12.03 14.54
C TRP A 45 -8.02 10.73 14.04
N ARG A 46 -6.68 10.67 13.94
CA ARG A 46 -5.92 9.48 13.52
C ARG A 46 -6.10 8.26 14.42
N ARG A 47 -6.31 8.48 15.73
CA ARG A 47 -6.17 7.48 16.79
C ARG A 47 -6.90 6.16 16.52
N PRO A 48 -8.17 6.12 16.12
CA PRO A 48 -8.85 4.85 15.86
C PRO A 48 -8.49 4.19 14.51
N ALA A 49 -7.84 4.94 13.61
CA ALA A 49 -7.61 4.50 12.24
C ALA A 49 -6.21 3.90 12.01
N THR A 50 -5.21 4.34 12.79
CA THR A 50 -3.79 4.09 12.50
C THR A 50 -3.41 2.63 12.56
N ARG A 51 -3.79 1.90 13.61
CA ARG A 51 -3.36 0.53 13.82
C ARG A 51 -3.84 -0.44 12.74
N ALA A 52 -5.11 -0.38 12.37
CA ALA A 52 -5.65 -1.20 11.30
C ALA A 52 -4.97 -0.89 9.96
N ALA A 53 -4.67 0.38 9.69
CA ALA A 53 -3.96 0.82 8.50
C ALA A 53 -2.50 0.33 8.48
N GLU A 54 -1.79 0.43 9.61
CA GLU A 54 -0.41 -0.04 9.75
C GLU A 54 -0.30 -1.56 9.53
N ILE A 55 -1.21 -2.33 10.10
CA ILE A 55 -1.25 -3.79 9.94
C ILE A 55 -1.60 -4.17 8.49
N LEU A 56 -2.53 -3.44 7.85
CA LEU A 56 -2.82 -3.62 6.42
C LEU A 56 -1.57 -3.41 5.56
N THR A 57 -0.74 -2.42 5.87
CA THR A 57 0.57 -2.21 5.21
C THR A 57 1.43 -3.45 5.25
N VAL A 58 1.64 -4.03 6.44
CA VAL A 58 2.51 -5.21 6.61
C VAL A 58 1.97 -6.39 5.80
N PHE A 59 0.68 -6.69 5.87
CA PHE A 59 0.11 -7.83 5.15
C PHE A 59 0.05 -7.62 3.64
N SER A 60 -0.17 -6.39 3.18
CA SER A 60 -0.09 -6.05 1.76
C SER A 60 1.32 -6.24 1.22
N LEU A 61 2.36 -5.81 1.97
CA LEU A 61 3.76 -6.04 1.61
C LEU A 61 4.12 -7.52 1.58
N MET A 62 3.73 -8.29 2.60
CA MET A 62 3.94 -9.74 2.61
C MET A 62 3.29 -10.41 1.41
N THR A 63 2.07 -10.00 1.05
CA THR A 63 1.36 -10.51 -0.13
C THR A 63 2.07 -10.09 -1.42
N ALA A 64 2.51 -8.85 -1.54
CA ALA A 64 3.30 -8.39 -2.68
C ALA A 64 4.56 -9.25 -2.86
N MET A 65 5.29 -9.55 -1.78
CA MET A 65 6.50 -10.38 -1.83
C MET A 65 6.27 -11.82 -2.30
N THR A 66 5.03 -12.34 -2.24
CA THR A 66 4.73 -13.67 -2.80
C THR A 66 4.71 -13.66 -4.33
N MET A 67 4.45 -12.51 -4.96
CA MET A 67 4.33 -12.42 -6.41
C MET A 67 5.63 -12.71 -7.15
N PRO A 68 6.82 -12.17 -6.78
CA PRO A 68 8.09 -12.56 -7.35
C PRO A 68 8.38 -14.07 -7.27
N LEU A 69 7.98 -14.73 -6.19
CA LEU A 69 8.11 -16.18 -6.05
C LEU A 69 7.31 -16.93 -7.14
N ILE A 70 6.14 -16.40 -7.50
CA ILE A 70 5.26 -16.98 -8.51
C ILE A 70 5.76 -16.64 -9.91
N HIS A 71 6.02 -15.36 -10.20
CA HIS A 71 6.27 -14.92 -11.57
C HIS A 71 7.70 -15.14 -12.07
N THR A 72 8.64 -15.58 -11.22
CA THR A 72 9.95 -16.04 -11.70
C THR A 72 9.88 -17.39 -12.40
N GLY A 73 8.78 -18.13 -12.26
CA GLY A 73 8.53 -19.43 -12.92
C GLY A 73 9.43 -20.57 -12.44
N ARG A 74 10.50 -20.23 -11.73
CA ARG A 74 11.46 -21.16 -11.13
C ARG A 74 11.73 -20.72 -9.69
N PRO A 75 10.85 -21.10 -8.72
CA PRO A 75 10.90 -20.59 -7.34
C PRO A 75 12.26 -20.79 -6.66
N TRP A 76 12.95 -21.89 -6.98
CA TRP A 76 14.31 -22.15 -6.48
C TRP A 76 15.36 -21.14 -6.94
N ARG A 77 15.11 -20.41 -8.05
CA ARG A 77 15.97 -19.29 -8.46
C ARG A 77 15.65 -18.00 -7.73
N THR A 78 14.45 -17.91 -7.14
CA THR A 78 14.07 -16.77 -6.30
C THR A 78 14.89 -16.73 -5.03
N VAL A 79 15.41 -17.87 -4.57
CA VAL A 79 16.42 -17.91 -3.51
C VAL A 79 17.63 -17.03 -3.87
N TYR A 80 18.05 -17.00 -5.13
CA TYR A 80 19.10 -16.10 -5.60
C TYR A 80 18.65 -14.62 -5.58
N TRP A 81 17.41 -14.31 -5.87
CA TRP A 81 16.87 -12.96 -5.77
C TRP A 81 16.78 -12.48 -4.31
N ILE A 82 16.42 -13.37 -3.38
CA ILE A 82 16.40 -13.11 -1.93
C ILE A 82 17.83 -13.04 -1.36
N TYR A 83 18.75 -13.90 -1.82
CA TYR A 83 20.12 -13.99 -1.34
C TYR A 83 21.11 -13.16 -2.15
N THR A 84 20.73 -12.53 -3.23
CA THR A 84 21.51 -11.46 -3.89
C THR A 84 21.49 -10.15 -3.10
N LEU A 85 21.06 -10.18 -1.86
CA LEU A 85 21.50 -9.21 -0.88
C LEU A 85 23.05 -9.11 -0.99
N PRO A 86 23.62 -7.90 -0.94
CA PRO A 86 24.99 -7.59 -1.42
C PRO A 86 26.15 -8.35 -0.76
N PHE A 87 25.87 -9.35 0.04
CA PHE A 87 26.85 -10.05 0.87
C PHE A 87 27.00 -11.53 0.56
N VAL A 88 26.22 -12.11 -0.36
CA VAL A 88 26.31 -13.53 -0.69
C VAL A 88 26.82 -13.70 -2.12
N PRO A 89 27.97 -14.33 -2.34
CA PRO A 89 28.48 -14.64 -3.66
C PRO A 89 27.49 -15.51 -4.42
N TYR A 90 27.19 -15.13 -5.67
CA TYR A 90 26.19 -15.79 -6.50
C TYR A 90 26.59 -17.23 -6.88
N ASP A 91 27.86 -17.48 -7.10
CA ASP A 91 28.42 -18.81 -7.35
C ASP A 91 29.92 -18.78 -7.15
N TYR A 92 30.43 -19.22 -6.01
CA TYR A 92 31.85 -19.28 -5.70
C TYR A 92 32.60 -20.24 -6.62
N ALA A 93 31.99 -21.34 -6.99
CA ALA A 93 32.62 -22.39 -7.79
C ALA A 93 32.95 -21.90 -9.22
N ARG A 94 32.17 -20.95 -9.73
CA ARG A 94 32.34 -20.35 -11.05
C ARG A 94 33.01 -18.98 -11.03
N GLY A 95 33.35 -18.44 -9.87
CA GLY A 95 33.92 -17.10 -9.74
C GLY A 95 32.94 -15.98 -10.15
N ILE A 96 31.63 -16.25 -10.17
CA ILE A 96 30.61 -15.28 -10.55
C ILE A 96 30.13 -14.55 -9.30
N TRP A 97 30.35 -13.25 -9.25
CA TRP A 97 29.87 -12.37 -8.20
C TRP A 97 28.49 -11.81 -8.55
N PRO A 98 27.59 -11.59 -7.57
CA PRO A 98 26.35 -10.92 -7.83
C PRO A 98 26.58 -9.52 -8.39
N ASN A 99 25.89 -9.18 -9.47
CA ASN A 99 25.95 -7.83 -10.02
C ASN A 99 25.10 -6.88 -9.17
N ILE A 100 25.67 -6.37 -8.08
CA ILE A 100 25.01 -5.44 -7.17
C ILE A 100 24.72 -4.06 -7.79
N ARG A 101 25.24 -3.79 -8.98
CA ARG A 101 25.01 -2.54 -9.72
C ARG A 101 23.77 -2.62 -10.63
N THR A 102 23.17 -3.80 -10.79
CA THR A 102 21.95 -3.94 -11.57
C THR A 102 20.75 -3.34 -10.83
N PRO A 103 19.88 -2.60 -11.52
CA PRO A 103 18.62 -2.11 -10.94
C PRO A 103 17.76 -3.23 -10.33
N LEU A 104 17.81 -4.46 -10.84
CA LEU A 104 17.10 -5.61 -10.29
C LEU A 104 17.47 -5.96 -8.83
N VAL A 105 18.56 -5.45 -8.29
CA VAL A 105 18.93 -5.57 -6.87
C VAL A 105 18.21 -4.51 -6.03
N TRP A 106 17.81 -3.40 -6.63
CA TRP A 106 17.15 -2.30 -5.93
C TRP A 106 15.77 -2.69 -5.43
N ASP A 107 15.00 -3.42 -6.25
CA ASP A 107 13.65 -3.88 -5.92
C ASP A 107 13.59 -4.69 -4.62
N PRO A 108 14.32 -5.83 -4.47
CA PRO A 108 14.33 -6.58 -3.22
C PRO A 108 14.85 -5.75 -2.06
N SER A 109 15.92 -4.96 -2.26
CA SER A 109 16.49 -4.12 -1.20
C SER A 109 15.46 -3.09 -0.70
N ALA A 110 14.74 -2.45 -1.61
CA ALA A 110 13.71 -1.49 -1.30
C ALA A 110 12.54 -2.14 -0.56
N VAL A 111 12.01 -3.27 -1.06
CA VAL A 111 10.89 -3.98 -0.45
C VAL A 111 11.25 -4.53 0.93
N TYR A 112 12.46 -5.11 1.11
CA TYR A 112 12.92 -5.57 2.42
C TYR A 112 13.09 -4.43 3.41
N THR A 113 13.67 -3.31 2.99
CA THR A 113 13.82 -2.12 3.83
C THR A 113 12.45 -1.62 4.30
N TYR A 114 11.51 -1.55 3.39
CA TYR A 114 10.16 -1.09 3.71
C TYR A 114 9.39 -2.08 4.59
N LEU A 115 9.47 -3.37 4.31
CA LEU A 115 8.83 -4.39 5.14
C LEU A 115 9.39 -4.40 6.56
N THR A 116 10.72 -4.39 6.69
CA THR A 116 11.38 -4.40 8.01
C THR A 116 11.03 -3.15 8.82
N SER A 117 11.12 -1.98 8.20
CA SER A 117 10.77 -0.72 8.87
C SER A 117 9.28 -0.65 9.23
N SER A 118 8.38 -1.17 8.38
CA SER A 118 6.95 -1.25 8.68
C SER A 118 6.63 -2.22 9.81
N ILE A 119 7.27 -3.39 9.85
CA ILE A 119 7.13 -4.34 10.96
C ILE A 119 7.62 -3.71 12.27
N LEU A 120 8.78 -3.06 12.26
CA LEU A 120 9.30 -2.37 13.45
C LEU A 120 8.37 -1.25 13.92
N PHE A 121 7.82 -0.48 12.99
CA PHE A 121 6.85 0.57 13.28
C PHE A 121 5.61 0.04 13.99
N VAL A 122 5.02 -1.03 13.46
CA VAL A 122 3.85 -1.71 14.05
C VAL A 122 4.19 -2.37 15.38
N LEU A 123 5.32 -3.10 15.45
CA LEU A 123 5.73 -3.82 16.65
C LEU A 123 5.93 -2.88 17.84
N ILE A 124 6.70 -1.80 17.66
CA ILE A 124 6.94 -0.82 18.71
C ILE A 124 5.62 -0.22 19.21
N ALA A 125 4.70 0.09 18.30
CA ALA A 125 3.39 0.60 18.67
C ALA A 125 2.52 -0.44 19.41
N LEU A 126 2.74 -1.75 19.19
CA LEU A 126 2.00 -2.85 19.85
C LEU A 126 2.54 -3.24 21.24
N ILE A 127 3.79 -2.89 21.57
CA ILE A 127 4.42 -3.31 22.84
C ILE A 127 3.56 -2.98 24.07
N PRO A 128 3.04 -1.75 24.25
CA PRO A 128 2.17 -1.43 25.38
C PRO A 128 0.87 -2.24 25.38
N ASP A 129 0.29 -2.50 24.21
CA ASP A 129 -0.95 -3.25 24.08
C ASP A 129 -0.73 -4.74 24.42
N PHE A 130 0.41 -5.31 24.02
CA PHE A 130 0.79 -6.68 24.41
C PHE A 130 1.02 -6.81 25.91
N ALA A 131 1.52 -5.78 26.59
CA ALA A 131 1.63 -5.78 28.03
C ALA A 131 0.25 -5.83 28.71
N VAL A 132 -0.73 -5.08 28.20
CA VAL A 132 -2.11 -5.16 28.69
C VAL A 132 -2.72 -6.55 28.46
N LEU A 133 -2.45 -7.18 27.31
CA LEU A 133 -2.91 -8.54 27.03
C LEU A 133 -2.22 -9.57 27.93
N ARG A 134 -0.90 -9.43 28.17
CA ARG A 134 -0.17 -10.24 29.14
C ARG A 134 -0.85 -10.24 30.50
N ASP A 135 -1.14 -9.06 31.02
CA ASP A 135 -1.70 -8.90 32.37
C ASP A 135 -3.16 -9.40 32.49
N ARG A 136 -3.84 -9.60 31.36
CA ARG A 136 -5.22 -10.12 31.31
C ARG A 136 -5.36 -11.57 30.88
N THR A 137 -4.25 -12.26 30.58
CA THR A 137 -4.24 -13.64 30.13
C THR A 137 -3.49 -14.54 31.11
N THR A 138 -3.72 -15.85 31.01
CA THR A 138 -3.06 -16.88 31.82
C THR A 138 -2.45 -17.97 30.94
N GLY A 139 -1.60 -18.81 31.51
CA GLY A 139 -1.02 -19.98 30.84
C GLY A 139 -0.09 -19.61 29.67
N ILE A 140 -0.25 -20.30 28.55
CA ILE A 140 0.61 -20.12 27.35
C ILE A 140 0.47 -18.72 26.77
N SER A 141 -0.76 -18.20 26.70
CA SER A 141 -1.02 -16.84 26.18
C SER A 141 -0.28 -15.77 26.99
N HIS A 142 -0.26 -15.89 28.32
CA HIS A 142 0.51 -14.99 29.19
C HIS A 142 2.00 -14.99 28.85
N ARG A 143 2.58 -16.17 28.59
CA ARG A 143 4.01 -16.29 28.22
C ARG A 143 4.28 -15.65 26.86
N ILE A 144 3.43 -15.91 25.87
CA ILE A 144 3.57 -15.34 24.52
C ILE A 144 3.50 -13.81 24.56
N TYR A 145 2.46 -13.25 25.19
CA TYR A 145 2.33 -11.80 25.32
C TYR A 145 3.42 -11.19 26.19
N GLY A 146 3.94 -11.94 27.20
CA GLY A 146 5.08 -11.54 27.99
C GLY A 146 6.36 -11.36 27.16
N MET A 147 6.63 -12.27 26.24
CA MET A 147 7.74 -12.14 25.28
C MET A 147 7.53 -10.97 24.30
N LEU A 148 6.32 -10.84 23.75
CA LEU A 148 5.98 -9.76 22.80
C LEU A 148 5.97 -8.38 23.45
N ALA A 149 5.67 -8.29 24.74
CA ALA A 149 5.71 -7.05 25.51
C ALA A 149 7.15 -6.57 25.83
N MET A 150 8.19 -7.37 25.55
CA MET A 150 9.60 -6.99 25.66
C MET A 150 9.97 -6.33 27.00
N GLY A 151 9.42 -6.83 28.12
CA GLY A 151 9.67 -6.27 29.46
C GLY A 151 8.97 -4.95 29.75
N TRP A 152 7.93 -4.59 29.00
CA TRP A 152 7.17 -3.37 29.23
C TRP A 152 6.45 -3.39 30.58
N GLN A 153 6.67 -2.34 31.38
CA GLN A 153 6.08 -2.15 32.71
C GLN A 153 5.26 -0.85 32.83
N GLY A 154 5.30 0.00 31.77
CA GLY A 154 4.54 1.24 31.75
C GLY A 154 5.11 2.37 32.60
N ASN A 155 6.41 2.33 32.95
CA ASN A 155 7.04 3.41 33.72
C ASN A 155 7.28 4.66 32.84
N ALA A 156 7.47 5.83 33.46
CA ALA A 156 7.62 7.11 32.78
C ALA A 156 8.77 7.12 31.75
N ARG A 157 9.89 6.43 32.04
CA ARG A 157 11.02 6.32 31.11
C ARG A 157 10.63 5.54 29.85
N GLN A 158 9.91 4.43 29.99
CA GLN A 158 9.46 3.62 28.85
C GLN A 158 8.47 4.41 27.98
N TRP A 159 7.53 5.15 28.59
CA TRP A 159 6.62 6.01 27.85
C TRP A 159 7.35 7.11 27.08
N LYS A 160 8.33 7.78 27.72
CA LYS A 160 9.15 8.78 27.04
C LYS A 160 9.89 8.18 25.82
N LEU A 161 10.50 7.01 25.99
CA LEU A 161 11.19 6.33 24.89
C LEU A 161 10.22 5.89 23.78
N GLN A 162 9.02 5.44 24.14
CA GLN A 162 7.98 5.06 23.19
C GLN A 162 7.52 6.24 22.30
N ILE A 163 7.33 7.41 22.90
CA ILE A 163 6.97 8.63 22.18
C ILE A 163 8.09 9.02 21.22
N ILE A 164 9.34 9.07 21.71
CA ILE A 164 10.53 9.40 20.91
C ILE A 164 10.67 8.40 19.73
N ALA A 165 10.61 7.10 20.02
CA ALA A 165 10.69 6.07 18.98
C ALA A 165 9.56 6.20 17.95
N GLY A 166 8.34 6.49 18.38
CA GLY A 166 7.19 6.70 17.49
C GLY A 166 7.38 7.91 16.57
N VAL A 167 7.92 9.02 17.06
CA VAL A 167 8.22 10.22 16.25
C VAL A 167 9.35 9.94 15.28
N LEU A 168 10.47 9.37 15.73
CA LEU A 168 11.63 9.05 14.89
C LEU A 168 11.27 8.06 13.79
N LEU A 169 10.53 7.01 14.10
CA LEU A 169 10.07 6.05 13.10
C LEU A 169 9.07 6.68 12.12
N SER A 170 8.19 7.56 12.58
CA SER A 170 7.28 8.29 11.69
C SER A 170 8.05 9.20 10.73
N ALA A 171 9.10 9.87 11.20
CA ALA A 171 9.96 10.69 10.35
C ALA A 171 10.78 9.85 9.36
N LEU A 172 11.26 8.68 9.78
CA LEU A 172 12.05 7.77 8.95
C LEU A 172 11.21 7.09 7.86
N ILE A 173 10.00 6.64 8.18
CA ILE A 173 9.20 5.83 7.26
C ILE A 173 8.69 6.64 6.06
N LEU A 174 8.53 7.96 6.18
CA LEU A 174 8.05 8.80 5.09
C LEU A 174 9.02 8.84 3.89
N PRO A 175 10.32 9.14 4.04
CA PRO A 175 11.25 9.03 2.91
C PRO A 175 11.43 7.59 2.44
N VAL A 176 11.31 6.59 3.33
CA VAL A 176 11.43 5.18 2.95
C VAL A 176 10.31 4.80 1.98
N PHE A 177 9.03 5.09 2.27
CA PHE A 177 7.96 4.70 1.35
C PHE A 177 8.04 5.43 0.01
N VAL A 178 8.40 6.72 0.00
CA VAL A 178 8.56 7.50 -1.24
C VAL A 178 9.70 6.90 -2.08
N SER A 179 10.85 6.64 -1.45
CA SER A 179 12.02 6.10 -2.16
C SER A 179 11.75 4.70 -2.71
N VAL A 180 11.09 3.83 -1.95
CA VAL A 180 10.78 2.46 -2.39
C VAL A 180 9.89 2.47 -3.62
N HIS A 181 8.82 3.27 -3.62
CA HIS A 181 7.91 3.30 -4.78
C HIS A 181 8.54 3.99 -5.99
N SER A 182 9.41 4.99 -5.76
CA SER A 182 10.20 5.61 -6.82
C SER A 182 11.20 4.62 -7.43
N ILE A 183 11.90 3.83 -6.59
CA ILE A 183 12.84 2.79 -7.04
C ILE A 183 12.11 1.73 -7.88
N VAL A 184 10.97 1.22 -7.40
CA VAL A 184 10.16 0.24 -8.14
C VAL A 184 9.75 0.81 -9.51
N SER A 185 9.34 2.08 -9.59
CA SER A 185 8.97 2.69 -10.88
C SER A 185 10.16 2.84 -11.82
N TRP A 186 11.33 3.23 -11.31
CA TRP A 186 12.55 3.33 -12.10
C TRP A 186 13.09 1.98 -12.55
N ASP A 187 12.93 0.93 -11.74
CA ASP A 187 13.27 -0.43 -12.16
C ASP A 187 12.49 -0.86 -13.39
N PHE A 188 11.21 -0.52 -13.49
CA PHE A 188 10.43 -0.75 -14.71
C PHE A 188 11.02 -0.02 -15.93
N GLY A 189 11.34 1.24 -15.79
CA GLY A 189 11.92 2.05 -16.87
C GLY A 189 13.34 1.61 -17.27
N MET A 190 14.19 1.32 -16.30
CA MET A 190 15.63 1.07 -16.50
C MET A 190 15.94 -0.41 -16.69
N ALA A 191 15.49 -1.29 -15.79
CA ALA A 191 15.83 -2.71 -15.82
C ALA A 191 15.07 -3.46 -16.90
N VAL A 192 13.76 -3.18 -17.03
CA VAL A 192 12.91 -3.80 -18.05
C VAL A 192 13.04 -3.12 -19.41
N SER A 193 13.58 -1.89 -19.43
CA SER A 193 13.84 -1.10 -20.64
C SER A 193 12.59 -0.90 -21.52
N VAL A 194 11.45 -0.65 -20.90
CA VAL A 194 10.23 -0.27 -21.62
C VAL A 194 10.19 1.25 -21.72
N LYS A 195 10.29 1.76 -22.92
CA LYS A 195 10.44 3.20 -23.16
C LYS A 195 9.27 4.03 -22.66
N SER A 196 8.06 3.52 -22.72
CA SER A 196 6.88 4.20 -22.18
C SER A 196 6.87 4.37 -20.64
N TRP A 197 7.86 3.85 -19.93
CA TRP A 197 7.98 3.95 -18.47
C TRP A 197 9.19 4.78 -18.02
N HIS A 198 9.96 5.37 -18.92
CA HIS A 198 11.20 6.06 -18.60
C HIS A 198 11.04 7.57 -18.38
N SER A 199 9.81 8.08 -18.43
CA SER A 199 9.56 9.49 -18.17
C SER A 199 9.94 9.89 -16.74
N THR A 200 10.44 11.12 -16.56
CA THR A 200 10.84 11.62 -15.24
C THR A 200 9.67 11.75 -14.29
N ILE A 201 8.46 11.93 -14.82
CA ILE A 201 7.22 12.08 -14.05
C ILE A 201 6.65 10.74 -13.56
N PHE A 202 7.14 9.62 -14.10
CA PHE A 202 6.61 8.30 -13.83
C PHE A 202 6.73 7.91 -12.33
N ALA A 203 7.85 8.26 -11.67
CA ALA A 203 8.04 7.96 -10.27
C ALA A 203 7.04 8.73 -9.36
N PRO A 204 6.91 10.07 -9.41
CA PRO A 204 5.90 10.78 -8.63
C PRO A 204 4.46 10.36 -8.98
N TYR A 205 4.18 10.06 -10.25
CA TYR A 205 2.89 9.51 -10.67
C TYR A 205 2.56 8.21 -9.94
N PHE A 206 3.51 7.26 -9.89
CA PHE A 206 3.36 6.00 -9.17
C PHE A 206 3.18 6.19 -7.66
N VAL A 207 3.95 7.08 -7.04
CA VAL A 207 3.84 7.36 -5.60
C VAL A 207 2.45 7.90 -5.26
N VAL A 208 1.95 8.89 -5.99
CA VAL A 208 0.63 9.49 -5.72
C VAL A 208 -0.50 8.48 -6.00
N GLY A 209 -0.35 7.66 -7.06
CA GLY A 209 -1.28 6.56 -7.35
C GLY A 209 -1.32 5.51 -6.24
N ALA A 210 -0.16 5.17 -5.65
CA ALA A 210 -0.08 4.28 -4.50
C ALA A 210 -0.82 4.86 -3.28
N VAL A 211 -0.62 6.15 -3.00
CA VAL A 211 -1.33 6.85 -1.92
C VAL A 211 -2.84 6.84 -2.18
N HIS A 212 -3.27 7.07 -3.42
CA HIS A 212 -4.68 7.08 -3.78
C HIS A 212 -5.36 5.72 -3.55
N SER A 213 -4.80 4.65 -4.08
CA SER A 213 -5.31 3.29 -3.88
C SER A 213 -5.28 2.89 -2.40
N GLY A 214 -4.17 3.16 -1.71
CA GLY A 214 -3.98 2.73 -0.34
C GLY A 214 -4.87 3.48 0.67
N VAL A 215 -5.06 4.80 0.54
CA VAL A 215 -5.99 5.55 1.42
C VAL A 215 -7.42 5.10 1.21
N SER A 216 -7.82 4.79 -0.04
CA SER A 216 -9.15 4.24 -0.30
C SER A 216 -9.33 2.84 0.30
N ALA A 217 -8.29 1.98 0.23
CA ALA A 217 -8.31 0.66 0.87
C ALA A 217 -8.37 0.76 2.40
N VAL A 218 -7.63 1.67 3.02
CA VAL A 218 -7.70 1.94 4.47
C VAL A 218 -9.11 2.37 4.87
N ALA A 219 -9.71 3.31 4.13
CA ALA A 219 -11.08 3.75 4.40
C ALA A 219 -12.09 2.59 4.32
N LEU A 220 -11.97 1.73 3.31
CA LEU A 220 -12.80 0.54 3.15
C LEU A 220 -12.63 -0.44 4.32
N VAL A 221 -11.39 -0.76 4.69
CA VAL A 221 -11.09 -1.65 5.83
C VAL A 221 -11.67 -1.10 7.13
N LEU A 222 -11.54 0.19 7.40
CA LEU A 222 -12.11 0.82 8.59
C LEU A 222 -13.63 0.73 8.63
N ILE A 223 -14.31 0.92 7.50
CA ILE A 223 -15.76 0.75 7.41
C ILE A 223 -16.16 -0.70 7.67
N ILE A 224 -15.46 -1.67 7.09
CA ILE A 224 -15.70 -3.10 7.28
C ILE A 224 -15.50 -3.49 8.75
N LEU A 225 -14.39 -3.09 9.37
CA LEU A 225 -14.10 -3.37 10.77
C LEU A 225 -15.11 -2.71 11.72
N ARG A 226 -15.51 -1.47 11.42
CA ARG A 226 -16.57 -0.78 12.14
C ARG A 226 -17.88 -1.60 12.14
N TYR A 227 -18.21 -2.21 11.01
CA TYR A 227 -19.43 -3.02 10.87
C TYR A 227 -19.31 -4.37 11.58
N ILE A 228 -18.19 -5.10 11.35
CA ILE A 228 -17.98 -6.45 11.91
C ILE A 228 -17.89 -6.43 13.45
N TYR A 229 -17.18 -5.45 14.01
CA TYR A 229 -16.90 -5.39 15.45
C TYR A 229 -17.78 -4.40 16.22
N GLY A 230 -18.72 -3.75 15.57
CA GLY A 230 -19.60 -2.79 16.24
C GLY A 230 -18.87 -1.53 16.74
N TRP A 231 -17.81 -1.07 16.08
CA TRP A 231 -16.95 0.03 16.53
C TRP A 231 -17.46 1.43 16.17
N GLN A 232 -18.81 1.65 16.27
CA GLN A 232 -19.44 2.92 15.92
C GLN A 232 -18.97 4.08 16.79
N ASN A 233 -18.65 3.80 18.05
CA ASN A 233 -18.19 4.80 19.02
C ASN A 233 -16.73 5.22 18.80
N TYR A 234 -15.90 4.35 18.23
CA TYR A 234 -14.49 4.60 17.96
C TYR A 234 -14.27 5.15 16.55
N ILE A 235 -14.76 4.46 15.53
CA ILE A 235 -14.67 4.89 14.14
C ILE A 235 -15.95 5.64 13.77
N ARG A 236 -15.96 6.96 13.95
CA ARG A 236 -17.12 7.82 13.68
C ARG A 236 -17.19 8.25 12.23
N HIS A 237 -18.34 8.78 11.81
CA HIS A 237 -18.53 9.32 10.46
C HIS A 237 -17.55 10.46 10.13
N GLU A 238 -17.09 11.20 11.13
CA GLU A 238 -16.11 12.28 10.98
C GLU A 238 -14.75 11.78 10.47
N HIS A 239 -14.31 10.61 10.93
CA HIS A 239 -13.06 9.98 10.46
C HIS A 239 -13.14 9.59 8.98
N ILE A 240 -14.29 9.03 8.58
CA ILE A 240 -14.52 8.65 7.17
C ILE A 240 -14.67 9.89 6.28
N ASP A 241 -15.35 10.95 6.76
CA ASP A 241 -15.44 12.23 6.06
C ASP A 241 -14.07 12.90 5.90
N ALA A 242 -13.19 12.83 6.92
CA ALA A 242 -11.82 13.32 6.82
C ALA A 242 -10.99 12.56 5.78
N LEU A 243 -11.07 11.23 5.76
CA LEU A 243 -10.43 10.39 4.75
C LEU A 243 -10.97 10.68 3.33
N ALA A 244 -12.27 10.90 3.17
CA ALA A 244 -12.85 11.25 1.89
C ALA A 244 -12.35 12.61 1.37
N ARG A 245 -12.17 13.61 2.24
CA ARG A 245 -11.57 14.90 1.86
C ARG A 245 -10.11 14.74 1.45
N LEU A 246 -9.34 13.93 2.17
CA LEU A 246 -7.98 13.61 1.79
C LEU A 246 -7.95 12.93 0.41
N LEU A 247 -8.87 11.99 0.15
CA LEU A 247 -8.98 11.29 -1.12
C LEU A 247 -9.28 12.24 -2.30
N ILE A 248 -10.07 13.31 -2.12
CA ILE A 248 -10.28 14.32 -3.17
C ILE A 248 -8.94 14.96 -3.57
N VAL A 249 -8.15 15.37 -2.59
CA VAL A 249 -6.84 16.03 -2.84
C VAL A 249 -5.88 15.07 -3.53
N VAL A 250 -5.77 13.84 -3.01
CA VAL A 250 -4.87 12.82 -3.55
C VAL A 250 -5.31 12.39 -4.95
N ALA A 251 -6.61 12.18 -5.18
CA ALA A 251 -7.15 11.84 -6.50
C ALA A 251 -6.87 12.93 -7.54
N THR A 252 -7.01 14.21 -7.14
CA THR A 252 -6.73 15.35 -8.04
C THR A 252 -5.24 15.44 -8.35
N GLY A 253 -4.36 15.23 -7.38
CA GLY A 253 -2.92 15.15 -7.59
C GLY A 253 -2.53 13.99 -8.50
N TRP A 254 -3.11 12.83 -8.29
CA TRP A 254 -2.92 11.67 -9.16
C TRP A 254 -3.39 11.94 -10.59
N PHE A 255 -4.58 12.53 -10.77
CA PHE A 255 -5.13 12.85 -12.08
C PHE A 255 -4.26 13.90 -12.82
N TYR A 256 -3.71 14.88 -12.10
CA TYR A 256 -2.74 15.81 -12.66
C TYR A 256 -1.53 15.08 -13.27
N PHE A 257 -0.90 14.16 -12.51
CA PHE A 257 0.23 13.40 -13.01
C PHE A 257 -0.13 12.49 -14.18
N PHE A 258 -1.30 11.86 -14.14
CA PHE A 258 -1.81 11.07 -15.27
C PHE A 258 -1.96 11.90 -16.54
N VAL A 259 -2.58 13.07 -16.46
CA VAL A 259 -2.74 13.97 -17.61
C VAL A 259 -1.39 14.44 -18.12
N MET A 260 -0.46 14.80 -17.25
CA MET A 260 0.89 15.21 -17.65
C MET A 260 1.66 14.07 -18.34
N GLU A 261 1.57 12.85 -17.81
CA GLU A 261 2.18 11.66 -18.45
C GLU A 261 1.66 11.43 -19.86
N VAL A 262 0.36 11.59 -20.07
CA VAL A 262 -0.26 11.47 -21.42
C VAL A 262 0.19 12.62 -22.33
N ILE A 263 0.15 13.86 -21.86
CA ILE A 263 0.52 15.03 -22.65
C ILE A 263 1.99 14.95 -23.07
N PHE A 264 2.90 14.65 -22.13
CA PHE A 264 4.33 14.57 -22.45
C PHE A 264 4.67 13.39 -23.35
N GLY A 265 3.96 12.25 -23.23
CA GLY A 265 4.11 11.13 -24.13
C GLY A 265 3.76 11.49 -25.58
N PHE A 266 2.65 12.22 -25.81
CA PHE A 266 2.30 12.70 -27.13
C PHE A 266 3.19 13.86 -27.61
N TYR A 267 3.67 14.72 -26.73
CA TYR A 267 4.55 15.84 -27.06
C TYR A 267 5.95 15.37 -27.47
N GLY A 268 6.52 14.41 -26.74
CA GLY A 268 7.86 13.86 -26.99
C GLY A 268 7.97 13.12 -28.33
N ARG A 269 6.88 12.56 -28.83
CA ARG A 269 6.77 11.84 -30.11
C ARG A 269 7.81 10.72 -30.30
N GLU A 270 8.25 10.10 -29.20
CA GLU A 270 9.06 8.90 -29.35
C GLU A 270 8.21 7.76 -29.96
N ALA A 271 8.71 7.15 -31.01
CA ALA A 271 7.95 6.17 -31.78
C ALA A 271 7.47 4.97 -30.93
N ASP A 272 8.30 4.48 -30.04
CA ASP A 272 7.97 3.37 -29.14
C ASP A 272 6.88 3.78 -28.12
N GLU A 273 6.91 5.02 -27.63
CA GLU A 273 5.92 5.54 -26.70
C GLU A 273 4.58 5.80 -27.39
N ILE A 274 4.60 6.41 -28.56
CA ILE A 274 3.40 6.61 -29.39
C ILE A 274 2.71 5.29 -29.70
N ALA A 275 3.46 4.23 -30.03
CA ALA A 275 2.87 2.92 -30.30
C ALA A 275 2.12 2.35 -29.08
N VAL A 276 2.59 2.63 -27.86
CA VAL A 276 1.86 2.26 -26.64
C VAL A 276 0.63 3.13 -26.43
N ARG A 277 0.76 4.46 -26.62
CA ARG A 277 -0.38 5.40 -26.48
C ARG A 277 -1.47 5.12 -27.53
N ASP A 278 -1.10 4.84 -28.77
CA ASP A 278 -2.05 4.44 -29.80
C ASP A 278 -2.80 3.15 -29.41
N LEU A 279 -2.09 2.15 -28.90
CA LEU A 279 -2.74 0.94 -28.40
C LEU A 279 -3.73 1.25 -27.27
N GLN A 280 -3.36 2.11 -26.32
CA GLN A 280 -4.18 2.45 -25.16
C GLN A 280 -5.42 3.29 -25.53
N PHE A 281 -5.30 4.22 -26.46
CA PHE A 281 -6.36 5.22 -26.71
C PHE A 281 -7.16 5.00 -28.00
N THR A 282 -6.61 4.29 -29.00
CA THR A 282 -7.28 4.13 -30.31
C THR A 282 -7.73 2.71 -30.61
N VAL A 283 -7.08 1.69 -30.05
CA VAL A 283 -7.34 0.29 -30.37
C VAL A 283 -8.33 -0.34 -29.38
N SER A 284 -9.42 -0.91 -29.89
CA SER A 284 -10.36 -1.69 -29.06
C SER A 284 -9.74 -3.07 -28.72
N PRO A 285 -9.94 -3.59 -27.49
CA PRO A 285 -10.77 -3.06 -26.40
C PRO A 285 -10.01 -2.11 -25.42
N TRP A 286 -8.75 -1.77 -25.68
CA TRP A 286 -7.89 -1.00 -24.78
C TRP A 286 -8.41 0.40 -24.49
N ASN A 287 -8.93 1.08 -25.51
CA ASN A 287 -9.53 2.40 -25.38
C ASN A 287 -10.76 2.38 -24.45
N ILE A 288 -11.56 1.32 -24.48
CA ILE A 288 -12.71 1.15 -23.59
C ILE A 288 -12.22 0.97 -22.15
N TRP A 289 -11.19 0.12 -21.93
CA TRP A 289 -10.61 -0.09 -20.63
C TRP A 289 -9.97 1.18 -20.05
N MET A 290 -9.36 2.01 -20.92
CA MET A 290 -8.80 3.31 -20.52
C MET A 290 -9.91 4.27 -20.05
N MET A 291 -11.04 4.36 -20.74
CA MET A 291 -12.18 5.19 -20.32
C MET A 291 -12.77 4.68 -18.99
N ILE A 292 -12.97 3.38 -18.85
CA ILE A 292 -13.46 2.76 -17.62
C ILE A 292 -12.52 3.07 -16.47
N PHE A 293 -11.21 2.88 -16.66
CA PHE A 293 -10.20 3.16 -15.66
C PHE A 293 -10.25 4.60 -15.14
N VAL A 294 -10.23 5.59 -16.02
CA VAL A 294 -10.29 7.01 -15.64
C VAL A 294 -11.62 7.34 -14.95
N GLY A 295 -12.72 6.76 -15.45
CA GLY A 295 -14.04 6.90 -14.84
C GLY A 295 -14.11 6.38 -13.40
N LEU A 296 -13.56 5.17 -13.16
CA LEU A 296 -13.57 4.53 -11.84
C LEU A 296 -12.57 5.15 -10.86
N THR A 297 -11.44 5.67 -11.36
CA THR A 297 -10.38 6.19 -10.50
C THR A 297 -10.60 7.64 -10.09
N TYR A 298 -11.17 8.46 -10.97
CA TYR A 298 -11.27 9.89 -10.74
C TYR A 298 -12.70 10.42 -10.80
N PHE A 299 -13.35 10.33 -11.96
CA PHE A 299 -14.61 11.07 -12.17
C PHE A 299 -15.74 10.60 -11.27
N ALA A 300 -16.01 9.32 -11.18
CA ALA A 300 -17.09 8.78 -10.35
C ALA A 300 -16.83 8.96 -8.84
N PRO A 301 -15.67 8.59 -8.28
CA PRO A 301 -15.42 8.73 -6.85
C PRO A 301 -15.31 10.21 -6.42
N VAL A 302 -14.70 11.08 -7.21
CA VAL A 302 -14.60 12.51 -6.87
C VAL A 302 -15.99 13.15 -6.87
N ALA A 303 -16.84 12.85 -7.85
CA ALA A 303 -18.24 13.33 -7.86
C ALA A 303 -19.01 12.89 -6.59
N ILE A 304 -18.81 11.64 -6.14
CA ILE A 304 -19.38 11.14 -4.89
C ILE A 304 -18.80 11.92 -3.69
N TRP A 305 -17.48 12.10 -3.62
CA TRP A 305 -16.82 12.74 -2.47
C TRP A 305 -17.07 14.24 -2.37
N LEU A 306 -17.41 14.94 -3.44
CA LEU A 306 -17.81 16.35 -3.38
C LEU A 306 -19.11 16.55 -2.58
N SER A 307 -20.00 15.57 -2.58
CA SER A 307 -21.24 15.63 -1.79
C SER A 307 -21.00 15.27 -0.32
N ARG A 308 -21.30 16.20 0.60
CA ARG A 308 -21.20 15.97 2.05
C ARG A 308 -22.10 14.83 2.53
N SER A 309 -23.28 14.70 1.97
CA SER A 309 -24.22 13.62 2.30
C SER A 309 -23.66 12.25 1.88
N ALA A 310 -23.09 12.16 0.68
CA ALA A 310 -22.51 10.92 0.17
C ALA A 310 -21.27 10.50 1.00
N ARG A 311 -20.38 11.42 1.37
CA ARG A 311 -19.22 11.12 2.22
C ARG A 311 -19.58 10.55 3.59
N ARG A 312 -20.72 10.94 4.14
CA ARG A 312 -21.21 10.46 5.44
C ARG A 312 -22.00 9.17 5.36
N ASN A 313 -22.42 8.77 4.17
CA ASN A 313 -23.06 7.48 3.94
C ASN A 313 -22.00 6.40 3.76
N LEU A 314 -21.90 5.48 4.71
CA LEU A 314 -20.88 4.45 4.73
C LEU A 314 -20.97 3.48 3.54
N TRP A 315 -22.18 3.17 3.06
CA TRP A 315 -22.38 2.30 1.89
C TRP A 315 -21.87 2.96 0.61
N ILE A 316 -22.23 4.24 0.41
CA ILE A 316 -21.77 5.00 -0.76
C ILE A 316 -20.26 5.19 -0.69
N MET A 317 -19.70 5.46 0.49
CA MET A 317 -18.27 5.59 0.69
C MET A 317 -17.53 4.26 0.44
N SER A 318 -18.08 3.13 0.89
CA SER A 318 -17.53 1.81 0.61
C SER A 318 -17.52 1.51 -0.89
N LEU A 319 -18.62 1.80 -1.58
CA LEU A 319 -18.70 1.65 -3.03
C LEU A 319 -17.65 2.52 -3.74
N ALA A 320 -17.53 3.78 -3.36
CA ALA A 320 -16.50 4.68 -3.92
C ALA A 320 -15.08 4.13 -3.73
N CYS A 321 -14.77 3.59 -2.54
CA CYS A 321 -13.47 2.98 -2.27
C CYS A 321 -13.23 1.69 -3.08
N ILE A 322 -14.27 0.87 -3.28
CA ILE A 322 -14.16 -0.35 -4.09
C ILE A 322 -13.89 0.00 -5.55
N ILE A 323 -14.63 0.93 -6.14
CA ILE A 323 -14.46 1.30 -7.55
C ILE A 323 -13.10 1.95 -7.79
N VAL A 324 -12.57 2.74 -6.84
CA VAL A 324 -11.20 3.27 -6.90
C VAL A 324 -10.18 2.14 -6.94
N ASN A 325 -10.29 1.16 -6.04
CA ASN A 325 -9.32 0.07 -6.00
C ASN A 325 -9.37 -0.82 -7.25
N ILE A 326 -10.55 -1.04 -7.81
CA ILE A 326 -10.72 -1.72 -9.10
C ILE A 326 -10.06 -0.89 -10.22
N GLY A 327 -10.33 0.41 -10.27
CA GLY A 327 -9.74 1.32 -11.24
C GLY A 327 -8.22 1.40 -11.12
N MET A 328 -7.68 1.47 -9.91
CA MET A 328 -6.23 1.51 -9.66
C MET A 328 -5.53 0.19 -9.98
N TRP A 329 -6.20 -0.95 -9.80
CA TRP A 329 -5.69 -2.23 -10.28
C TRP A 329 -5.66 -2.25 -11.82
N LEU A 330 -6.73 -1.79 -12.46
CA LEU A 330 -6.84 -1.67 -13.92
C LEU A 330 -5.79 -0.70 -14.48
N GLU A 331 -5.47 0.39 -13.78
CA GLU A 331 -4.38 1.29 -14.13
C GLU A 331 -3.06 0.55 -14.25
N ARG A 332 -2.68 -0.22 -13.21
CA ARG A 332 -1.43 -1.00 -13.23
C ARG A 332 -1.40 -1.97 -14.41
N PHE A 333 -2.53 -2.60 -14.71
CA PHE A 333 -2.69 -3.46 -15.87
C PHE A 333 -2.47 -2.70 -17.18
N LEU A 334 -3.11 -1.53 -17.34
CA LEU A 334 -3.03 -0.70 -18.55
C LEU A 334 -1.67 -0.04 -18.76
N ILE A 335 -0.90 0.17 -17.70
CA ILE A 335 0.49 0.61 -17.82
C ILE A 335 1.37 -0.56 -18.25
N ILE A 336 1.27 -1.70 -17.58
CA ILE A 336 2.22 -2.81 -17.69
C ILE A 336 2.03 -3.60 -18.98
N VAL A 337 0.81 -4.03 -19.26
CA VAL A 337 0.57 -4.97 -20.37
C VAL A 337 0.74 -4.30 -21.74
N PRO A 338 0.16 -3.12 -22.05
CA PRO A 338 0.43 -2.43 -23.29
C PRO A 338 1.89 -2.05 -23.48
N GLY A 339 2.56 -1.58 -22.39
CA GLY A 339 3.98 -1.25 -22.42
C GLY A 339 4.84 -2.45 -22.82
N LEU A 340 4.61 -3.62 -22.23
CA LEU A 340 5.31 -4.86 -22.59
C LEU A 340 4.94 -5.34 -23.99
N ALA A 341 3.68 -5.27 -24.39
CA ALA A 341 3.20 -5.71 -25.70
C ALA A 341 3.81 -4.90 -26.85
N ARG A 342 4.21 -3.65 -26.62
CA ARG A 342 4.82 -2.73 -27.59
C ARG A 342 6.25 -2.36 -27.27
N LYS A 343 6.94 -3.17 -26.47
CA LYS A 343 8.33 -2.90 -26.05
C LYS A 343 9.30 -2.71 -27.22
N GLN A 344 9.06 -3.40 -28.33
CA GLN A 344 9.88 -3.33 -29.54
C GLN A 344 9.02 -3.06 -30.76
N LEU A 345 9.32 -2.00 -31.52
CA LEU A 345 8.59 -1.63 -32.73
C LEU A 345 8.68 -2.67 -33.86
N LEU A 346 9.81 -3.37 -33.95
CA LEU A 346 10.12 -4.34 -35.00
C LEU A 346 9.87 -5.78 -34.59
N THR A 347 8.94 -6.04 -33.67
CA THR A 347 8.56 -7.43 -33.38
C THR A 347 7.47 -7.89 -34.34
N PHE A 348 7.72 -9.01 -35.00
CA PHE A 348 6.73 -9.69 -35.83
C PHE A 348 5.57 -10.27 -34.99
N ASP A 349 5.74 -10.39 -33.67
CA ASP A 349 4.79 -10.96 -32.73
C ASP A 349 4.26 -9.91 -31.74
N TRP A 350 3.44 -8.99 -32.24
CA TRP A 350 2.64 -8.13 -31.36
C TRP A 350 1.46 -8.93 -30.79
N TYR A 351 1.76 -9.77 -29.82
CA TYR A 351 0.78 -10.68 -29.27
C TYR A 351 -0.15 -10.00 -28.26
N THR A 352 -1.41 -10.42 -28.26
CA THR A 352 -2.39 -9.95 -27.27
C THR A 352 -2.36 -10.87 -26.06
N TYR A 353 -1.99 -10.34 -24.89
CA TYR A 353 -2.06 -11.07 -23.64
C TYR A 353 -3.51 -11.38 -23.24
N ARG A 354 -3.77 -12.64 -22.95
CA ARG A 354 -5.06 -13.12 -22.42
C ARG A 354 -4.81 -13.88 -21.13
N PRO A 355 -5.23 -13.33 -19.97
CA PRO A 355 -5.02 -14.02 -18.69
C PRO A 355 -5.80 -15.32 -18.64
N SER A 356 -5.17 -16.36 -18.08
CA SER A 356 -5.80 -17.67 -17.86
C SER A 356 -6.66 -17.66 -16.59
N SER A 357 -7.50 -18.69 -16.43
CA SER A 357 -8.27 -18.89 -15.19
C SER A 357 -7.37 -19.06 -13.95
N VAL A 358 -6.20 -19.65 -14.12
CA VAL A 358 -5.21 -19.82 -13.03
C VAL A 358 -4.71 -18.48 -12.53
N GLU A 359 -4.42 -17.54 -13.43
CA GLU A 359 -3.99 -16.19 -13.06
C GLU A 359 -5.09 -15.45 -12.31
N TRP A 360 -6.34 -15.55 -12.76
CA TRP A 360 -7.49 -14.96 -12.05
C TRP A 360 -7.66 -15.55 -10.64
N ILE A 361 -7.56 -16.86 -10.49
CA ILE A 361 -7.67 -17.53 -9.18
C ILE A 361 -6.56 -17.04 -8.24
N ILE A 362 -5.32 -16.90 -8.73
CA ILE A 362 -4.21 -16.39 -7.92
C ILE A 362 -4.47 -14.94 -7.50
N ILE A 363 -4.92 -14.08 -8.39
CA ILE A 363 -5.26 -12.68 -8.05
C ILE A 363 -6.33 -12.62 -6.96
N ILE A 364 -7.44 -13.32 -7.15
CA ILE A 364 -8.54 -13.39 -6.15
C ILE A 364 -8.00 -13.96 -4.82
N GLY A 365 -7.15 -14.98 -4.90
CA GLY A 365 -6.49 -15.58 -3.75
C GLY A 365 -5.68 -14.61 -2.92
N THR A 366 -5.04 -13.58 -3.52
CA THR A 366 -4.30 -12.57 -2.78
C THR A 366 -5.21 -11.65 -1.96
N PHE A 367 -6.38 -11.29 -2.46
CA PHE A 367 -7.38 -10.54 -1.69
C PHE A 367 -7.93 -11.35 -0.52
N ALA A 368 -8.20 -12.64 -0.75
CA ALA A 368 -8.61 -13.56 0.31
C ALA A 368 -7.52 -13.73 1.37
N LEU A 369 -6.24 -13.81 0.96
CA LEU A 369 -5.09 -13.93 1.86
C LEU A 369 -4.99 -12.71 2.79
N VAL A 370 -5.01 -11.50 2.26
CA VAL A 370 -4.94 -10.27 3.08
C VAL A 370 -6.14 -10.19 4.03
N SER A 371 -7.34 -10.49 3.55
CA SER A 371 -8.55 -10.52 4.40
C SER A 371 -8.42 -11.55 5.53
N MET A 372 -7.95 -12.75 5.24
CA MET A 372 -7.71 -13.80 6.22
C MET A 372 -6.66 -13.38 7.27
N LEU A 373 -5.56 -12.78 6.84
CA LEU A 373 -4.51 -12.29 7.74
C LEU A 373 -5.04 -11.17 8.65
N MET A 374 -5.82 -10.23 8.12
CA MET A 374 -6.47 -9.16 8.91
C MET A 374 -7.43 -9.73 9.96
N LEU A 375 -8.26 -10.72 9.61
CA LEU A 375 -9.16 -11.36 10.55
C LEU A 375 -8.43 -12.21 11.58
N THR A 376 -7.32 -12.84 11.20
CA THR A 376 -6.50 -13.64 12.13
C THR A 376 -5.81 -12.76 13.16
N ILE A 377 -5.17 -11.67 12.73
CA ILE A 377 -4.49 -10.77 13.66
C ILE A 377 -5.47 -10.08 14.60
N ALA A 378 -6.69 -9.81 14.16
CA ALA A 378 -7.73 -9.23 15.01
C ALA A 378 -8.09 -10.08 16.23
N ARG A 379 -7.78 -11.39 16.21
CA ARG A 379 -7.96 -12.31 17.34
C ARG A 379 -6.76 -12.35 18.28
N VAL A 380 -5.60 -11.90 17.82
CA VAL A 380 -4.31 -12.01 18.54
C VAL A 380 -3.85 -10.66 19.06
N ALA A 381 -4.11 -9.59 18.30
CA ALA A 381 -3.66 -8.24 18.64
C ALA A 381 -4.80 -7.22 18.46
N PRO A 382 -4.84 -6.16 19.26
CA PRO A 382 -5.84 -5.12 19.14
C PRO A 382 -5.63 -4.31 17.84
N LEU A 383 -6.64 -4.24 17.00
CA LEU A 383 -6.65 -3.42 15.78
C LEU A 383 -6.93 -1.94 16.05
N ILE A 384 -7.32 -1.59 17.28
CA ILE A 384 -7.46 -0.22 17.75
C ILE A 384 -6.41 -0.01 18.86
N PRO A 385 -5.57 1.05 18.80
CA PRO A 385 -4.57 1.32 19.82
C PRO A 385 -5.25 1.63 21.16
N LEU A 386 -5.09 0.76 22.16
CA LEU A 386 -5.77 0.88 23.46
C LEU A 386 -5.35 2.14 24.21
N TYR A 387 -4.05 2.45 24.18
CA TYR A 387 -3.50 3.62 24.85
C TYR A 387 -4.01 4.93 24.20
N ASP A 388 -3.89 5.04 22.88
CA ASP A 388 -4.28 6.25 22.15
C ASP A 388 -5.77 6.60 22.34
N ILE A 389 -6.63 5.56 22.46
CA ILE A 389 -8.06 5.77 22.71
C ILE A 389 -8.31 6.25 24.15
N LYS A 390 -7.66 5.63 25.12
CA LYS A 390 -7.79 6.06 26.54
C LYS A 390 -7.26 7.48 26.75
N GLU A 391 -6.14 7.81 26.14
CA GLU A 391 -5.61 9.17 26.15
C GLU A 391 -6.60 10.16 25.53
N ALA A 392 -7.21 9.80 24.37
CA ALA A 392 -8.21 10.65 23.75
C ALA A 392 -9.46 10.86 24.60
N GLU A 393 -9.89 9.87 25.37
CA GLU A 393 -10.99 10.01 26.31
C GLU A 393 -10.65 11.00 27.43
N ILE A 394 -9.44 10.88 28.01
CA ILE A 394 -8.98 11.78 29.08
C ILE A 394 -8.87 13.23 28.56
N LEU A 395 -8.27 13.43 27.38
CA LEU A 395 -8.12 14.76 26.76
C LEU A 395 -9.46 15.42 26.38
N ARG A 396 -10.53 14.63 26.20
CA ARG A 396 -11.88 15.13 25.91
C ARG A 396 -12.73 15.35 27.14
N THR A 397 -12.24 14.95 28.32
CA THR A 397 -12.96 15.16 29.57
C THR A 397 -12.97 16.65 29.90
N GLU A 398 -14.16 17.22 30.01
CA GLU A 398 -14.38 18.59 30.38
C GLU A 398 -14.92 18.67 31.81
N ILE A 399 -14.45 19.64 32.58
CA ILE A 399 -14.96 19.96 33.89
C ILE A 399 -15.59 21.33 33.89
N LYS A 400 -16.73 21.43 34.58
CA LYS A 400 -17.42 22.69 34.75
C LYS A 400 -16.91 23.39 36.02
N ILE A 401 -16.26 24.51 35.85
CA ILE A 401 -15.80 25.36 36.96
C ILE A 401 -16.67 26.62 36.96
N GLY A 402 -17.65 26.68 37.84
CA GLY A 402 -18.63 27.74 37.89
C GLY A 402 -19.52 27.76 36.63
N ARG A 403 -19.42 28.82 35.83
CA ARG A 403 -20.20 28.98 34.57
C ARG A 403 -19.39 28.63 33.31
N VAL A 404 -18.12 28.26 33.47
CA VAL A 404 -17.20 27.98 32.35
C VAL A 404 -16.87 26.48 32.32
N THR A 405 -16.91 25.91 31.11
CA THR A 405 -16.46 24.54 30.86
C THR A 405 -15.02 24.58 30.36
N VAL A 406 -14.12 23.90 31.04
CA VAL A 406 -12.69 23.85 30.70
C VAL A 406 -12.24 22.38 30.56
N PRO A 407 -11.21 22.09 29.73
CA PRO A 407 -10.60 20.77 29.67
C PRO A 407 -10.14 20.32 31.05
N ALA A 408 -10.40 19.03 31.38
CA ALA A 408 -9.96 18.45 32.67
C ALA A 408 -8.44 18.26 32.75
N THR A 409 -7.77 18.14 31.62
CA THR A 409 -6.33 17.99 31.50
C THR A 409 -5.80 18.83 30.34
N PHE A 410 -4.61 19.37 30.49
CA PHE A 410 -3.87 20.05 29.44
C PHE A 410 -2.74 19.14 28.95
N ARG A 411 -2.49 19.12 27.67
CA ARG A 411 -1.32 18.47 27.10
C ARG A 411 -0.15 19.43 27.23
N GLU A 412 0.93 19.01 27.86
CA GLU A 412 2.20 19.71 27.74
C GLU A 412 2.70 19.53 26.31
N ASP A 413 2.93 20.63 25.60
CA ASP A 413 3.38 20.65 24.19
C ASP A 413 4.81 20.15 24.00
#